data_174ffe2e7f232e5d081151ada5a34285
#
_entry.id   174ffe2e7f232e5d081151ada5a34285
#
_cell.length_a   1.000
_cell.length_b   1.000
_cell.length_c   1.000
_cell.angle_alpha   90.00
_cell.angle_beta   90.00
_cell.angle_gamma   90.00
#
_symmetry.space_group_name_H-M   'P 1'
#
loop_
_entity.id
_entity.type
_entity.pdbx_description
1 polymer ?
#
loop_
_entity_poly.entity_id
_entity_poly.type
_entity_poly.pdbx_seq_one_letter_code
_entity_poly.pdbx_strand_id
1 'polypeptide(L)'
;MLGNFGIAIIKFIAAMITGSAAMQSEGIHSMVDTGNQVLLLFGLKQSRKPASEEFPFGHGKEIYFWSFNVAILIFAVGAGVSIYEGVHSLLHRNDISHGEVNYLVNYTVLAIAMVLEGIAWALALKAFRREKGDSGYFEAVHRGKDPTNFVVLFEDSAAMIGLFVAFIGIFLQQVTGNAVYDSIASIIIGLLLGATSAWLAYETKSLLIGESANRKVVQGIRKIVASVTQVNHVNEVLTVHMGPEYILVNLSVDFKDASKTTDIERTIATLDNRIKAAYPEVKRIFIEAEARLPRRTSHTDNEVVSES
;
A
#
# COMPACT_ATOMS: atom_id res chain seq x y z
N MET A 1 10.36 -12.47 -8.98
CA MET A 1 10.44 -11.92 -10.35
C MET A 1 10.53 -13.01 -11.43
N LEU A 2 11.66 -13.73 -11.60
CA LEU A 2 11.78 -14.76 -12.67
C LEU A 2 10.72 -15.87 -12.54
N GLY A 3 10.36 -16.28 -11.32
CA GLY A 3 9.30 -17.25 -11.06
C GLY A 3 7.93 -16.76 -11.53
N ASN A 4 7.52 -15.57 -11.14
CA ASN A 4 6.22 -14.99 -11.51
C ASN A 4 6.10 -14.75 -13.02
N PHE A 5 7.19 -14.30 -13.67
CA PHE A 5 7.23 -14.18 -15.12
C PHE A 5 7.06 -15.54 -15.82
N GLY A 6 7.74 -16.59 -15.33
CA GLY A 6 7.56 -17.94 -15.84
C GLY A 6 6.14 -18.47 -15.66
N ILE A 7 5.51 -18.21 -14.51
CA ILE A 7 4.10 -18.56 -14.24
C ILE A 7 3.17 -17.82 -15.20
N ALA A 8 3.38 -16.51 -15.43
CA ALA A 8 2.59 -15.73 -16.37
C ALA A 8 2.60 -16.35 -17.76
N ILE A 9 3.78 -16.73 -18.29
CA ILE A 9 3.92 -17.37 -19.60
C ILE A 9 3.13 -18.68 -19.64
N ILE A 10 3.27 -19.54 -18.63
CA ILE A 10 2.57 -20.84 -18.57
C ILE A 10 1.04 -20.63 -18.51
N LYS A 11 0.55 -19.65 -17.72
CA LYS A 11 -0.87 -19.30 -17.65
C LYS A 11 -1.40 -18.80 -19.01
N PHE A 12 -0.64 -17.95 -19.73
CA PHE A 12 -1.04 -17.51 -21.08
C PHE A 12 -1.06 -18.65 -22.09
N ILE A 13 -0.08 -19.55 -22.06
CA ILE A 13 -0.08 -20.73 -22.93
C ILE A 13 -1.30 -21.61 -22.63
N ALA A 14 -1.62 -21.84 -21.36
CA ALA A 14 -2.82 -22.58 -20.97
C ALA A 14 -4.10 -21.89 -21.45
N ALA A 15 -4.22 -20.57 -21.29
CA ALA A 15 -5.35 -19.78 -21.77
C ALA A 15 -5.53 -19.90 -23.30
N MET A 16 -4.45 -19.82 -24.08
CA MET A 16 -4.48 -19.97 -25.54
C MET A 16 -4.91 -21.39 -25.98
N ILE A 17 -4.48 -22.42 -25.24
CA ILE A 17 -4.83 -23.83 -25.57
C ILE A 17 -6.29 -24.13 -25.20
N THR A 18 -6.78 -23.58 -24.10
CA THR A 18 -8.06 -23.97 -23.51
C THR A 18 -9.19 -22.97 -23.79
N GLY A 19 -8.87 -21.74 -24.22
CA GLY A 19 -9.82 -20.65 -24.40
C GLY A 19 -10.45 -20.15 -23.09
N SER A 20 -9.87 -20.45 -21.91
CA SER A 20 -10.40 -20.04 -20.61
C SER A 20 -10.13 -18.56 -20.34
N ALA A 21 -11.21 -17.77 -20.18
CA ALA A 21 -11.15 -16.35 -19.82
C ALA A 21 -10.58 -16.15 -18.42
N ALA A 22 -10.91 -17.04 -17.47
CA ALA A 22 -10.35 -16.98 -16.12
C ALA A 22 -8.83 -17.24 -16.13
N MET A 23 -8.36 -18.20 -16.94
CA MET A 23 -6.93 -18.48 -17.07
C MET A 23 -6.17 -17.31 -17.73
N GLN A 24 -6.80 -16.63 -18.69
CA GLN A 24 -6.24 -15.44 -19.32
C GLN A 24 -6.12 -14.29 -18.31
N SER A 25 -7.17 -14.06 -17.51
CA SER A 25 -7.16 -13.05 -16.43
C SER A 25 -6.05 -13.32 -15.41
N GLU A 26 -5.86 -14.58 -15.04
CA GLU A 26 -4.77 -15.01 -14.14
C GLU A 26 -3.38 -14.81 -14.77
N GLY A 27 -3.25 -15.02 -16.08
CA GLY A 27 -2.01 -14.73 -16.82
C GLY A 27 -1.67 -13.23 -16.81
N ILE A 28 -2.67 -12.38 -17.04
CA ILE A 28 -2.53 -10.92 -16.99
C ILE A 28 -2.14 -10.47 -15.59
N HIS A 29 -2.80 -11.00 -14.56
CA HIS A 29 -2.47 -10.70 -13.16
C HIS A 29 -0.99 -11.02 -12.87
N SER A 30 -0.52 -12.23 -13.18
CA SER A 30 0.88 -12.61 -12.94
C SER A 30 1.89 -11.77 -13.76
N MET A 31 1.52 -11.25 -14.93
CA MET A 31 2.34 -10.32 -15.70
C MET A 31 2.42 -8.96 -15.02
N VAL A 32 1.28 -8.45 -14.54
CA VAL A 32 1.20 -7.18 -13.79
C VAL A 32 2.03 -7.29 -12.51
N ASP A 33 1.93 -8.39 -11.76
CA ASP A 33 2.72 -8.63 -10.53
C ASP A 33 4.21 -8.59 -10.81
N THR A 34 4.66 -9.17 -11.93
CA THR A 34 6.06 -9.11 -12.34
C THR A 34 6.49 -7.66 -12.58
N GLY A 35 5.67 -6.87 -13.28
CA GLY A 35 5.91 -5.44 -13.50
C GLY A 35 5.93 -4.64 -12.19
N ASN A 36 4.99 -4.92 -11.30
CA ASN A 36 4.87 -4.28 -10.00
C ASN A 36 6.10 -4.50 -9.13
N GLN A 37 6.63 -5.73 -9.08
CA GLN A 37 7.85 -6.05 -8.35
C GLN A 37 9.05 -5.26 -8.89
N VAL A 38 9.15 -5.05 -10.21
CA VAL A 38 10.19 -4.20 -10.81
C VAL A 38 10.04 -2.75 -10.35
N LEU A 39 8.82 -2.20 -10.40
CA LEU A 39 8.54 -0.82 -10.02
C LEU A 39 8.78 -0.58 -8.53
N LEU A 40 8.37 -1.50 -7.65
CA LEU A 40 8.63 -1.40 -6.21
C LEU A 40 10.13 -1.43 -5.90
N LEU A 41 10.91 -2.33 -6.54
CA LEU A 41 12.36 -2.37 -6.38
C LEU A 41 13.03 -1.09 -6.91
N PHE A 42 12.53 -0.55 -8.02
CA PHE A 42 13.01 0.73 -8.56
C PHE A 42 12.69 1.86 -7.57
N GLY A 43 11.46 1.93 -7.05
CA GLY A 43 11.04 2.89 -6.04
C GLY A 43 11.91 2.83 -4.78
N LEU A 44 12.17 1.62 -4.29
CA LEU A 44 13.04 1.40 -3.14
C LEU A 44 14.48 1.88 -3.40
N LYS A 45 15.01 1.64 -4.60
CA LYS A 45 16.34 2.13 -5.01
C LYS A 45 16.38 3.66 -5.08
N GLN A 46 15.33 4.27 -5.65
CA GLN A 46 15.24 5.73 -5.74
C GLN A 46 15.09 6.39 -4.37
N SER A 47 14.26 5.83 -3.49
CA SER A 47 14.02 6.37 -2.15
C SER A 47 15.28 6.45 -1.27
N ARG A 48 16.29 5.63 -1.57
CA ARG A 48 17.57 5.60 -0.86
C ARG A 48 18.57 6.67 -1.32
N LYS A 49 18.25 7.46 -2.35
CA LYS A 49 19.10 8.55 -2.77
C LYS A 49 19.22 9.61 -1.68
N PRO A 50 20.45 10.14 -1.42
CA PRO A 50 20.65 11.15 -0.40
C PRO A 50 19.98 12.48 -0.79
N ALA A 51 19.88 13.37 0.18
CA ALA A 51 19.46 14.74 -0.03
C ALA A 51 20.40 15.48 -1.02
N SER A 52 19.85 16.39 -1.80
CA SER A 52 20.52 17.27 -2.75
C SER A 52 19.97 18.68 -2.62
N GLU A 53 20.55 19.65 -3.35
CA GLU A 53 20.01 21.03 -3.39
C GLU A 53 18.57 21.07 -3.90
N GLU A 54 18.24 20.25 -4.91
CA GLU A 54 16.90 20.14 -5.48
C GLU A 54 15.92 19.40 -4.56
N PHE A 55 16.41 18.38 -3.84
CA PHE A 55 15.62 17.58 -2.90
C PHE A 55 16.24 17.61 -1.50
N PRO A 56 16.08 18.72 -0.75
CA PRO A 56 16.80 18.97 0.51
C PRO A 56 16.44 17.98 1.64
N PHE A 57 15.28 17.33 1.55
CA PHE A 57 14.86 16.28 2.49
C PHE A 57 15.13 14.85 1.98
N GLY A 58 15.83 14.71 0.83
CA GLY A 58 16.08 13.42 0.21
C GLY A 58 14.89 12.91 -0.60
N HIS A 59 15.01 11.67 -1.07
CA HIS A 59 14.07 11.06 -2.00
C HIS A 59 13.16 10.01 -1.33
N GLY A 60 13.03 10.03 0.00
CA GLY A 60 12.30 8.99 0.73
C GLY A 60 10.85 8.78 0.29
N LYS A 61 10.16 9.80 -0.25
CA LYS A 61 8.80 9.71 -0.77
C LYS A 61 8.68 8.98 -2.13
N GLU A 62 9.77 8.70 -2.80
CA GLU A 62 9.77 7.93 -4.07
C GLU A 62 9.10 6.56 -3.89
N ILE A 63 9.29 5.90 -2.76
CA ILE A 63 8.66 4.61 -2.52
C ILE A 63 7.13 4.72 -2.49
N TYR A 64 6.58 5.81 -1.94
CA TYR A 64 5.14 6.05 -1.89
C TYR A 64 4.57 6.33 -3.29
N PHE A 65 5.31 7.11 -4.09
CA PHE A 65 4.93 7.39 -5.47
C PHE A 65 4.89 6.12 -6.32
N TRP A 66 5.94 5.29 -6.25
CA TRP A 66 6.01 4.05 -7.03
C TRP A 66 4.98 3.02 -6.55
N SER A 67 4.73 2.90 -5.25
CA SER A 67 3.67 2.03 -4.72
C SER A 67 2.27 2.48 -5.16
N PHE A 68 2.03 3.79 -5.25
CA PHE A 68 0.79 4.33 -5.80
C PHE A 68 0.62 4.00 -7.29
N ASN A 69 1.70 4.14 -8.08
CA ASN A 69 1.68 3.76 -9.50
C ASN A 69 1.40 2.26 -9.69
N VAL A 70 1.96 1.40 -8.84
CA VAL A 70 1.66 -0.04 -8.83
C VAL A 70 0.17 -0.27 -8.62
N ALA A 71 -0.45 0.35 -7.63
CA ALA A 71 -1.89 0.23 -7.39
C ALA A 71 -2.71 0.66 -8.62
N ILE A 72 -2.33 1.75 -9.30
CA ILE A 72 -3.01 2.20 -10.53
C ILE A 72 -2.85 1.17 -11.67
N LEU A 73 -1.67 0.57 -11.82
CA LEU A 73 -1.43 -0.45 -12.84
C LEU A 73 -2.25 -1.73 -12.61
N ILE A 74 -2.36 -2.19 -11.35
CA ILE A 74 -3.23 -3.31 -10.99
C ILE A 74 -4.68 -2.98 -11.35
N PHE A 75 -5.13 -1.76 -11.08
CA PHE A 75 -6.48 -1.33 -11.43
C PHE A 75 -6.71 -1.27 -12.95
N ALA A 76 -5.87 -0.55 -13.67
CA ALA A 76 -6.08 -0.29 -15.09
C ALA A 76 -5.88 -1.55 -15.94
N VAL A 77 -4.80 -2.30 -15.72
CA VAL A 77 -4.45 -3.47 -16.52
C VAL A 77 -5.05 -4.73 -15.91
N GLY A 78 -4.81 -5.00 -14.62
CA GLY A 78 -5.29 -6.21 -13.97
C GLY A 78 -6.82 -6.29 -13.95
N ALA A 79 -7.47 -5.33 -13.29
CA ALA A 79 -8.94 -5.33 -13.19
C ALA A 79 -9.62 -5.03 -14.52
N GLY A 80 -9.15 -3.99 -15.24
CA GLY A 80 -9.79 -3.55 -16.49
C GLY A 80 -9.78 -4.62 -17.56
N VAL A 81 -8.66 -5.27 -17.81
CA VAL A 81 -8.55 -6.31 -18.82
C VAL A 81 -9.28 -7.58 -18.40
N SER A 82 -9.21 -8.00 -17.12
CA SER A 82 -9.92 -9.17 -16.61
C SER A 82 -11.44 -9.02 -16.72
N ILE A 83 -11.99 -7.84 -16.40
CA ILE A 83 -13.43 -7.57 -16.59
C ILE A 83 -13.78 -7.57 -18.08
N TYR A 84 -12.96 -6.91 -18.91
CA TYR A 84 -13.18 -6.88 -20.36
C TYR A 84 -13.21 -8.30 -20.94
N GLU A 85 -12.24 -9.14 -20.64
CA GLU A 85 -12.17 -10.52 -21.11
C GLU A 85 -13.38 -11.35 -20.67
N GLY A 86 -13.77 -11.23 -19.39
CA GLY A 86 -14.95 -11.92 -18.89
C GLY A 86 -16.23 -11.48 -19.58
N VAL A 87 -16.44 -10.18 -19.78
CA VAL A 87 -17.60 -9.64 -20.51
C VAL A 87 -17.57 -10.03 -22.00
N HIS A 88 -16.41 -9.91 -22.64
CA HIS A 88 -16.23 -10.28 -24.04
C HIS A 88 -16.54 -11.77 -24.26
N SER A 89 -16.02 -12.65 -23.40
CA SER A 89 -16.29 -14.09 -23.43
C SER A 89 -17.77 -14.41 -23.22
N LEU A 90 -18.48 -13.67 -22.36
CA LEU A 90 -19.93 -13.82 -22.15
C LEU A 90 -20.74 -13.45 -23.42
N LEU A 91 -20.37 -12.34 -24.06
CA LEU A 91 -21.10 -11.80 -25.22
C LEU A 91 -20.89 -12.62 -26.51
N HIS A 92 -19.65 -13.13 -26.70
CA HIS A 92 -19.26 -13.86 -27.92
C HIS A 92 -19.26 -15.38 -27.72
N ARG A 93 -19.98 -15.88 -26.74
CA ARG A 93 -20.06 -17.29 -26.37
C ARG A 93 -20.39 -18.24 -27.53
N ASN A 94 -21.21 -17.81 -28.47
CA ASN A 94 -21.66 -18.62 -29.58
C ASN A 94 -20.64 -18.73 -30.73
N ASP A 95 -19.64 -17.85 -30.74
CA ASP A 95 -18.60 -17.78 -31.78
C ASP A 95 -17.37 -18.62 -31.43
N ILE A 96 -17.26 -19.01 -30.15
CA ILE A 96 -16.15 -19.85 -29.68
C ILE A 96 -16.48 -21.29 -30.11
N SER A 97 -15.81 -21.77 -31.15
CA SER A 97 -15.90 -23.17 -31.57
C SER A 97 -15.51 -24.05 -30.37
N HIS A 98 -16.45 -24.90 -29.95
CA HIS A 98 -16.22 -25.88 -28.87
C HIS A 98 -15.27 -26.99 -29.36
N GLY A 99 -13.97 -26.68 -29.48
CA GLY A 99 -12.94 -27.71 -29.45
C GLY A 99 -12.98 -28.39 -28.08
N GLU A 100 -12.58 -29.64 -28.00
CA GLU A 100 -12.46 -30.34 -26.71
C GLU A 100 -11.56 -29.52 -25.76
N VAL A 101 -12.17 -28.88 -24.75
CA VAL A 101 -11.43 -28.11 -23.75
C VAL A 101 -10.57 -29.06 -22.92
N ASN A 102 -9.28 -28.93 -23.00
CA ASN A 102 -8.38 -29.78 -22.22
C ASN A 102 -8.29 -29.28 -20.76
N TYR A 103 -9.30 -29.65 -19.95
CA TYR A 103 -9.36 -29.27 -18.53
C TYR A 103 -8.13 -29.71 -17.72
N LEU A 104 -7.45 -30.81 -18.14
CA LEU A 104 -6.25 -31.27 -17.47
C LEU A 104 -5.13 -30.23 -17.51
N VAL A 105 -4.99 -29.52 -18.61
CA VAL A 105 -4.01 -28.42 -18.75
C VAL A 105 -4.32 -27.32 -17.76
N ASN A 106 -5.58 -26.86 -17.68
CA ASN A 106 -5.99 -25.81 -16.75
C ASN A 106 -5.73 -26.22 -15.31
N TYR A 107 -6.17 -27.40 -14.88
CA TYR A 107 -5.94 -27.86 -13.51
C TYR A 107 -4.47 -28.03 -13.15
N THR A 108 -3.67 -28.52 -14.08
CA THR A 108 -2.22 -28.68 -13.85
C THR A 108 -1.55 -27.32 -13.65
N VAL A 109 -1.87 -26.34 -14.51
CA VAL A 109 -1.30 -25.00 -14.41
C VAL A 109 -1.80 -24.28 -13.16
N LEU A 110 -3.09 -24.37 -12.83
CA LEU A 110 -3.65 -23.81 -11.60
C LEU A 110 -3.01 -24.43 -10.35
N ALA A 111 -2.82 -25.76 -10.31
CA ALA A 111 -2.20 -26.43 -9.18
C ALA A 111 -0.74 -25.96 -8.98
N ILE A 112 0.03 -25.87 -10.06
CA ILE A 112 1.40 -25.33 -10.01
C ILE A 112 1.39 -23.87 -9.55
N ALA A 113 0.52 -23.05 -10.10
CA ALA A 113 0.38 -21.65 -9.72
C ALA A 113 0.02 -21.50 -8.23
N MET A 114 -0.99 -22.26 -7.74
CA MET A 114 -1.39 -22.23 -6.33
C MET A 114 -0.26 -22.60 -5.37
N VAL A 115 0.58 -23.56 -5.74
CA VAL A 115 1.75 -23.94 -4.91
C VAL A 115 2.77 -22.82 -4.88
N LEU A 116 3.11 -22.24 -6.03
CA LEU A 116 4.15 -21.21 -6.13
C LEU A 116 3.71 -19.89 -5.51
N GLU A 117 2.49 -19.42 -5.83
CA GLU A 117 1.87 -18.23 -5.24
C GLU A 117 1.64 -18.44 -3.73
N GLY A 118 1.22 -19.64 -3.31
CA GLY A 118 1.04 -19.98 -1.91
C GLY A 118 2.33 -19.89 -1.10
N ILE A 119 3.47 -20.29 -1.68
CA ILE A 119 4.79 -20.11 -1.05
C ILE A 119 5.13 -18.62 -0.93
N ALA A 120 4.93 -17.84 -2.00
CA ALA A 120 5.17 -16.39 -1.99
C ALA A 120 4.32 -15.71 -0.94
N TRP A 121 3.01 -15.97 -0.93
CA TRP A 121 2.06 -15.46 0.06
C TRP A 121 2.44 -15.82 1.50
N ALA A 122 2.86 -17.07 1.76
CA ALA A 122 3.28 -17.50 3.10
C ALA A 122 4.52 -16.74 3.57
N LEU A 123 5.47 -16.45 2.66
CA LEU A 123 6.65 -15.66 2.96
C LEU A 123 6.30 -14.19 3.23
N ALA A 124 5.44 -13.58 2.40
CA ALA A 124 4.94 -12.22 2.60
C ALA A 124 4.17 -12.09 3.92
N LEU A 125 3.27 -13.05 4.22
CA LEU A 125 2.54 -13.11 5.48
C LEU A 125 3.47 -13.23 6.70
N LYS A 126 4.53 -14.05 6.59
CA LYS A 126 5.54 -14.20 7.65
C LYS A 126 6.32 -12.89 7.88
N ALA A 127 6.71 -12.20 6.81
CA ALA A 127 7.38 -10.90 6.89
C ALA A 127 6.49 -9.86 7.57
N PHE A 128 5.25 -9.73 7.11
CA PHE A 128 4.27 -8.79 7.65
C PHE A 128 3.90 -9.08 9.12
N ARG A 129 3.78 -10.37 9.50
CA ARG A 129 3.52 -10.76 10.91
C ARG A 129 4.65 -10.34 11.86
N ARG A 130 5.89 -10.31 11.40
CA ARG A 130 7.03 -9.83 12.21
C ARG A 130 6.96 -8.33 12.42
N GLU A 131 6.54 -7.58 11.41
CA GLU A 131 6.44 -6.12 11.45
C GLU A 131 5.24 -5.65 12.26
N LYS A 132 4.07 -6.29 12.11
CA LYS A 132 2.83 -5.88 12.79
C LYS A 132 2.88 -6.02 14.30
N GLY A 133 3.70 -6.92 14.86
CA GLY A 133 3.70 -7.25 16.29
C GLY A 133 2.31 -7.68 16.77
N ASP A 134 1.83 -7.08 17.87
CA ASP A 134 0.52 -7.38 18.50
C ASP A 134 -0.67 -6.63 17.87
N SER A 135 -0.44 -5.79 16.85
CA SER A 135 -1.51 -5.03 16.18
C SER A 135 -2.37 -5.92 15.28
N GLY A 136 -3.64 -5.56 15.08
CA GLY A 136 -4.50 -6.19 14.06
C GLY A 136 -3.96 -5.95 12.65
N TYR A 137 -4.32 -6.79 11.67
CA TYR A 137 -3.80 -6.69 10.29
C TYR A 137 -4.15 -5.33 9.65
N PHE A 138 -5.40 -4.91 9.65
CA PHE A 138 -5.82 -3.61 9.10
C PHE A 138 -5.22 -2.43 9.87
N GLU A 139 -5.13 -2.56 11.19
CA GLU A 139 -4.49 -1.55 12.02
C GLU A 139 -2.99 -1.43 11.72
N ALA A 140 -2.32 -2.55 11.46
CA ALA A 140 -0.90 -2.58 11.10
C ALA A 140 -0.65 -1.94 9.74
N VAL A 141 -1.53 -2.12 8.74
CA VAL A 141 -1.45 -1.44 7.45
C VAL A 141 -1.60 0.07 7.63
N HIS A 142 -2.68 0.49 8.30
CA HIS A 142 -2.95 1.92 8.53
C HIS A 142 -1.88 2.61 9.39
N ARG A 143 -1.20 1.86 10.28
CA ARG A 143 -0.08 2.36 11.10
C ARG A 143 1.28 2.14 10.46
N GLY A 144 1.41 1.17 9.58
CA GLY A 144 2.64 0.86 8.85
C GLY A 144 2.94 1.98 7.84
N LYS A 145 4.19 2.39 7.76
CA LYS A 145 4.61 3.49 6.89
C LYS A 145 5.54 3.00 5.77
N ASP A 146 5.75 1.70 5.70
CA ASP A 146 6.39 1.03 4.56
C ASP A 146 5.32 0.34 3.69
N PRO A 147 4.96 0.91 2.53
CA PRO A 147 3.94 0.33 1.67
C PRO A 147 4.39 -0.99 1.03
N THR A 148 5.68 -1.26 0.93
CA THR A 148 6.21 -2.41 0.19
C THR A 148 5.67 -3.73 0.73
N ASN A 149 5.67 -3.90 2.06
CA ASN A 149 5.29 -5.14 2.70
C ASN A 149 3.78 -5.40 2.63
N PHE A 150 2.95 -4.38 2.85
CA PHE A 150 1.50 -4.58 2.79
C PHE A 150 0.98 -4.66 1.35
N VAL A 151 1.56 -3.91 0.41
CA VAL A 151 1.19 -3.99 -1.02
C VAL A 151 1.39 -5.42 -1.51
N VAL A 152 2.59 -6.00 -1.30
CA VAL A 152 2.89 -7.38 -1.72
C VAL A 152 1.96 -8.38 -1.05
N LEU A 153 1.72 -8.29 0.27
CA LEU A 153 0.84 -9.22 0.97
C LEU A 153 -0.60 -9.19 0.43
N PHE A 154 -1.15 -8.00 0.17
CA PHE A 154 -2.53 -7.89 -0.32
C PHE A 154 -2.65 -8.29 -1.78
N GLU A 155 -1.64 -7.99 -2.61
CA GLU A 155 -1.52 -8.45 -3.99
C GLU A 155 -1.48 -9.98 -4.06
N ASP A 156 -0.60 -10.63 -3.31
CA ASP A 156 -0.50 -12.11 -3.23
C ASP A 156 -1.79 -12.74 -2.67
N SER A 157 -2.47 -12.07 -1.72
CA SER A 157 -3.75 -12.54 -1.19
C SER A 157 -4.85 -12.48 -2.24
N ALA A 158 -4.90 -11.41 -3.05
CA ALA A 158 -5.83 -11.30 -4.17
C ALA A 158 -5.54 -12.37 -5.23
N ALA A 159 -4.25 -12.63 -5.53
CA ALA A 159 -3.83 -13.71 -6.43
C ALA A 159 -4.34 -15.08 -5.97
N MET A 160 -4.15 -15.42 -4.70
CA MET A 160 -4.62 -16.69 -4.14
C MET A 160 -6.13 -16.84 -4.23
N ILE A 161 -6.89 -15.79 -3.92
CA ILE A 161 -8.36 -15.79 -4.05
C ILE A 161 -8.74 -15.91 -5.52
N GLY A 162 -8.06 -15.19 -6.43
CA GLY A 162 -8.26 -15.26 -7.87
C GLY A 162 -8.07 -16.67 -8.42
N LEU A 163 -7.01 -17.37 -8.03
CA LEU A 163 -6.76 -18.76 -8.40
C LEU A 163 -7.88 -19.71 -7.93
N PHE A 164 -8.41 -19.49 -6.71
CA PHE A 164 -9.56 -20.26 -6.23
C PHE A 164 -10.81 -19.98 -7.06
N VAL A 165 -11.07 -18.72 -7.41
CA VAL A 165 -12.21 -18.34 -8.25
C VAL A 165 -12.08 -18.95 -9.65
N ALA A 166 -10.88 -18.88 -10.25
CA ALA A 166 -10.59 -19.52 -11.54
C ALA A 166 -10.83 -21.04 -11.48
N PHE A 167 -10.33 -21.70 -10.43
CA PHE A 167 -10.55 -23.12 -10.24
C PHE A 167 -12.04 -23.48 -10.17
N ILE A 168 -12.83 -22.74 -9.39
CA ILE A 168 -14.28 -22.95 -9.26
C ILE A 168 -14.97 -22.71 -10.61
N GLY A 169 -14.62 -21.65 -11.32
CA GLY A 169 -15.19 -21.32 -12.63
C GLY A 169 -14.97 -22.43 -13.65
N ILE A 170 -13.73 -22.92 -13.78
CA ILE A 170 -13.37 -24.01 -14.69
C ILE A 170 -14.02 -25.33 -14.27
N PHE A 171 -14.11 -25.61 -12.97
CA PHE A 171 -14.78 -26.80 -12.45
C PHE A 171 -16.29 -26.80 -12.79
N LEU A 172 -16.96 -25.69 -12.55
CA LEU A 172 -18.39 -25.54 -12.88
C LEU A 172 -18.62 -25.61 -14.39
N GLN A 173 -17.73 -25.04 -15.19
CA GLN A 173 -17.78 -25.17 -16.66
C GLN A 173 -17.67 -26.65 -17.07
N GLN A 174 -16.75 -27.40 -16.51
CA GLN A 174 -16.57 -28.82 -16.82
C GLN A 174 -17.80 -29.67 -16.46
N VAL A 175 -18.40 -29.45 -15.28
CA VAL A 175 -19.54 -30.23 -14.81
C VAL A 175 -20.82 -29.88 -15.53
N THR A 176 -21.03 -28.60 -15.87
CA THR A 176 -22.27 -28.12 -16.50
C THR A 176 -22.20 -28.06 -17.99
N GLY A 177 -21.00 -28.12 -18.58
CA GLY A 177 -20.78 -27.88 -20.02
C GLY A 177 -21.02 -26.43 -20.45
N ASN A 178 -21.10 -25.47 -19.51
CA ASN A 178 -21.47 -24.08 -19.78
C ASN A 178 -20.33 -23.13 -19.52
N ALA A 179 -19.76 -22.52 -20.55
CA ALA A 179 -18.63 -21.58 -20.49
C ALA A 179 -18.95 -20.29 -19.73
N VAL A 180 -20.20 -20.00 -19.41
CA VAL A 180 -20.59 -18.82 -18.61
C VAL A 180 -19.90 -18.77 -17.26
N TYR A 181 -19.65 -19.91 -16.63
CA TYR A 181 -19.01 -19.96 -15.31
C TYR A 181 -17.56 -19.49 -15.33
N ASP A 182 -16.80 -19.82 -16.38
CA ASP A 182 -15.43 -19.33 -16.57
C ASP A 182 -15.40 -17.83 -16.83
N SER A 183 -16.32 -17.32 -17.67
CA SER A 183 -16.46 -15.89 -17.93
C SER A 183 -16.85 -15.10 -16.68
N ILE A 184 -17.76 -15.63 -15.86
CA ILE A 184 -18.12 -15.01 -14.57
C ILE A 184 -16.93 -15.02 -13.62
N ALA A 185 -16.15 -16.11 -13.58
CA ALA A 185 -14.95 -16.18 -12.77
C ALA A 185 -13.95 -15.07 -13.14
N SER A 186 -13.73 -14.84 -14.45
CA SER A 186 -12.89 -13.75 -14.95
C SER A 186 -13.37 -12.37 -14.45
N ILE A 187 -14.68 -12.10 -14.51
CA ILE A 187 -15.27 -10.84 -14.01
C ILE A 187 -15.05 -10.70 -12.50
N ILE A 188 -15.26 -11.77 -11.72
CA ILE A 188 -15.06 -11.78 -10.26
C ILE A 188 -13.58 -11.49 -9.94
N ILE A 189 -12.63 -12.10 -10.65
CA ILE A 189 -11.20 -11.85 -10.52
C ILE A 189 -10.91 -10.37 -10.77
N GLY A 190 -11.45 -9.80 -11.87
CA GLY A 190 -11.28 -8.39 -12.16
C GLY A 190 -11.86 -7.45 -11.09
N LEU A 191 -13.04 -7.76 -10.56
CA LEU A 191 -13.64 -6.98 -9.46
C LEU A 191 -12.82 -7.08 -8.17
N LEU A 192 -12.28 -8.26 -7.85
CA LEU A 192 -11.40 -8.47 -6.72
C LEU A 192 -10.13 -7.62 -6.83
N LEU A 193 -9.48 -7.66 -8.01
CA LEU A 193 -8.29 -6.84 -8.29
C LEU A 193 -8.62 -5.34 -8.22
N GLY A 194 -9.77 -4.94 -8.75
CA GLY A 194 -10.25 -3.55 -8.68
C GLY A 194 -10.44 -3.06 -7.26
N ALA A 195 -11.08 -3.85 -6.41
CA ALA A 195 -11.29 -3.52 -5.00
C ALA A 195 -9.96 -3.44 -4.23
N THR A 196 -9.08 -4.42 -4.44
CA THR A 196 -7.74 -4.44 -3.79
C THR A 196 -6.91 -3.24 -4.21
N SER A 197 -6.86 -2.93 -5.50
CA SER A 197 -6.08 -1.79 -6.01
C SER A 197 -6.63 -0.44 -5.57
N ALA A 198 -7.95 -0.27 -5.51
CA ALA A 198 -8.56 0.96 -5.02
C ALA A 198 -8.19 1.22 -3.56
N TRP A 199 -8.18 0.17 -2.74
CA TRP A 199 -7.77 0.27 -1.35
C TRP A 199 -6.27 0.55 -1.21
N LEU A 200 -5.41 -0.15 -1.96
CA LEU A 200 -3.96 0.12 -1.98
C LEU A 200 -3.64 1.54 -2.44
N ALA A 201 -4.36 2.05 -3.46
CA ALA A 201 -4.21 3.42 -3.92
C ALA A 201 -4.60 4.43 -2.83
N TYR A 202 -5.66 4.16 -2.07
CA TYR A 202 -6.09 5.00 -0.96
C TYR A 202 -5.01 5.10 0.13
N GLU A 203 -4.46 3.97 0.58
CA GLU A 203 -3.43 3.92 1.62
C GLU A 203 -2.11 4.57 1.17
N THR A 204 -1.64 4.26 -0.04
CA THR A 204 -0.39 4.81 -0.56
C THR A 204 -0.48 6.30 -0.89
N LYS A 205 -1.66 6.78 -1.36
CA LYS A 205 -1.94 8.19 -1.56
C LYS A 205 -1.79 8.99 -0.26
N SER A 206 -2.30 8.49 0.85
CA SER A 206 -2.21 9.16 2.16
C SER A 206 -0.76 9.41 2.57
N LEU A 207 0.10 8.40 2.39
CA LEU A 207 1.55 8.51 2.64
C LEU A 207 2.23 9.51 1.70
N LEU A 208 1.83 9.52 0.43
CA LEU A 208 2.40 10.43 -0.58
C LEU A 208 2.07 11.90 -0.26
N ILE A 209 0.83 12.20 0.14
CA ILE A 209 0.39 13.56 0.51
C ILE A 209 1.12 14.04 1.76
N GLY A 210 1.36 13.17 2.73
CA GLY A 210 2.09 13.51 3.95
C GLY A 210 1.32 13.17 5.21
N GLU A 211 1.14 11.89 5.45
CA GLU A 211 0.50 11.40 6.65
C GLU A 211 1.35 11.65 7.90
N SER A 212 0.68 11.98 9.00
CA SER A 212 1.31 12.19 10.30
C SER A 212 1.92 10.89 10.86
N ALA A 213 2.93 11.02 11.71
CA ALA A 213 3.45 9.91 12.49
C ALA A 213 2.38 9.30 13.40
N ASN A 214 2.61 8.05 13.84
CA ASN A 214 1.71 7.35 14.75
C ASN A 214 1.41 8.21 15.99
N ARG A 215 0.15 8.21 16.43
CA ARG A 215 -0.29 8.97 17.62
C ARG A 215 0.56 8.72 18.86
N LYS A 216 1.09 7.50 19.04
CA LYS A 216 2.00 7.17 20.16
C LYS A 216 3.31 7.94 20.06
N VAL A 217 3.87 8.10 18.86
CA VAL A 217 5.09 8.88 18.59
C VAL A 217 4.82 10.35 18.86
N VAL A 218 3.75 10.92 18.31
CA VAL A 218 3.37 12.33 18.51
C VAL A 218 3.15 12.65 19.99
N GLN A 219 2.42 11.79 20.72
CA GLN A 219 2.18 11.96 22.15
C GLN A 219 3.48 11.78 22.97
N GLY A 220 4.34 10.86 22.57
CA GLY A 220 5.63 10.66 23.22
C GLY A 220 6.56 11.86 23.03
N ILE A 221 6.64 12.41 21.82
CA ILE A 221 7.37 13.66 21.55
C ILE A 221 6.82 14.80 22.42
N ARG A 222 5.49 14.98 22.46
CA ARG A 222 4.84 15.99 23.30
C ARG A 222 5.22 15.83 24.78
N LYS A 223 5.25 14.60 25.30
CA LYS A 223 5.67 14.31 26.70
C LYS A 223 7.14 14.66 26.93
N ILE A 224 8.03 14.31 25.99
CA ILE A 224 9.47 14.64 26.09
C ILE A 224 9.64 16.16 26.17
N VAL A 225 9.00 16.92 25.26
CA VAL A 225 9.09 18.38 25.22
C VAL A 225 8.52 18.99 26.50
N ALA A 226 7.33 18.57 26.95
CA ALA A 226 6.69 19.08 28.15
C ALA A 226 7.45 18.77 29.46
N SER A 227 8.34 17.76 29.43
CA SER A 227 9.15 17.39 30.60
C SER A 227 10.36 18.32 30.87
N VAL A 228 10.67 19.23 29.95
CA VAL A 228 11.83 20.11 30.06
C VAL A 228 11.45 21.37 30.84
N THR A 229 12.26 21.72 31.82
CA THR A 229 11.97 22.78 32.80
C THR A 229 11.79 24.17 32.16
N GLN A 230 12.48 24.45 31.05
CA GLN A 230 12.43 25.71 30.31
C GLN A 230 11.19 25.88 29.48
N VAL A 231 10.45 24.78 29.21
CA VAL A 231 9.21 24.78 28.45
C VAL A 231 8.04 25.16 29.35
N ASN A 232 7.30 26.17 28.96
CA ASN A 232 6.05 26.59 29.60
C ASN A 232 4.86 25.83 29.03
N HIS A 233 4.79 25.75 27.68
CA HIS A 233 3.70 25.04 26.98
C HIS A 233 4.16 24.46 25.64
N VAL A 234 3.58 23.34 25.23
CA VAL A 234 3.75 22.78 23.88
C VAL A 234 2.51 23.14 23.06
N ASN A 235 2.64 24.14 22.22
CA ASN A 235 1.56 24.61 21.40
C ASN A 235 1.14 23.53 20.41
N GLU A 236 2.08 23.08 19.57
CA GLU A 236 1.79 22.15 18.50
C GLU A 236 2.94 21.15 18.28
N VAL A 237 2.57 19.94 17.84
CA VAL A 237 3.50 18.90 17.38
C VAL A 237 2.99 18.42 16.04
N LEU A 238 3.59 18.90 14.96
CA LEU A 238 3.32 18.48 13.61
C LEU A 238 4.37 17.47 13.17
N THR A 239 3.91 16.42 12.52
CA THR A 239 4.81 15.37 12.00
C THR A 239 4.38 14.99 10.61
N VAL A 240 5.35 14.66 9.76
CA VAL A 240 5.09 14.16 8.41
C VAL A 240 6.12 13.10 8.04
N HIS A 241 5.65 12.02 7.41
CA HIS A 241 6.53 11.02 6.84
C HIS A 241 7.15 11.52 5.53
N MET A 242 8.48 11.59 5.51
CA MET A 242 9.29 11.87 4.32
C MET A 242 9.84 10.57 3.68
N GLY A 243 9.51 9.43 4.27
CA GLY A 243 9.88 8.08 3.89
C GLY A 243 9.59 7.12 5.03
N PRO A 244 9.68 5.78 4.82
CA PRO A 244 9.37 4.77 5.83
C PRO A 244 10.16 4.96 7.14
N GLU A 245 11.43 5.31 7.04
CA GLU A 245 12.34 5.52 8.18
C GLU A 245 12.68 7.00 8.40
N TYR A 246 11.86 7.91 7.87
CA TYR A 246 12.12 9.34 7.98
C TYR A 246 10.87 10.11 8.38
N ILE A 247 10.84 10.57 9.63
CA ILE A 247 9.85 11.51 10.14
C ILE A 247 10.50 12.90 10.25
N LEU A 248 9.84 13.89 9.66
CA LEU A 248 10.08 15.30 9.88
C LEU A 248 9.13 15.76 11.00
N VAL A 249 9.68 16.46 11.98
CA VAL A 249 8.91 17.02 13.11
C VAL A 249 9.04 18.54 13.11
N ASN A 250 7.92 19.22 13.24
CA ASN A 250 7.86 20.65 13.57
C ASN A 250 7.17 20.83 14.92
N LEU A 251 7.80 21.58 15.83
CA LEU A 251 7.33 21.86 17.18
C LEU A 251 7.14 23.36 17.35
N SER A 252 5.98 23.79 17.79
CA SER A 252 5.77 25.13 18.34
C SER A 252 5.77 25.04 19.87
N VAL A 253 6.69 25.77 20.50
CA VAL A 253 6.99 25.67 21.93
C VAL A 253 7.00 27.06 22.54
N ASP A 254 6.20 27.24 23.58
CA ASP A 254 6.22 28.40 24.44
C ASP A 254 7.27 28.19 25.54
N PHE A 255 8.34 28.97 25.50
CA PHE A 255 9.41 28.97 26.53
C PHE A 255 9.07 29.96 27.66
N LYS A 256 9.63 29.73 28.84
CA LYS A 256 9.45 30.64 29.97
C LYS A 256 10.05 32.01 29.67
N ASP A 257 9.29 33.09 29.94
CA ASP A 257 9.65 34.48 29.65
C ASP A 257 11.00 34.91 30.21
N ALA A 258 11.44 34.35 31.34
CA ALA A 258 12.73 34.64 31.96
C ALA A 258 13.91 33.87 31.33
N SER A 259 13.71 33.09 30.28
CA SER A 259 14.77 32.29 29.63
C SER A 259 15.67 33.19 28.79
N LYS A 260 16.98 33.05 28.95
CA LYS A 260 17.96 33.69 28.08
C LYS A 260 18.03 32.95 26.75
N THR A 261 18.35 33.64 25.67
CA THR A 261 18.55 33.05 24.34
C THR A 261 19.43 31.81 24.37
N THR A 262 20.57 31.89 25.12
CA THR A 262 21.50 30.76 25.28
C THR A 262 20.86 29.53 25.94
N ASP A 263 19.90 29.75 26.87
CA ASP A 263 19.21 28.64 27.54
C ASP A 263 18.17 28.01 26.58
N ILE A 264 17.55 28.81 25.74
CA ILE A 264 16.64 28.35 24.68
C ILE A 264 17.41 27.49 23.65
N GLU A 265 18.54 27.99 23.15
CA GLU A 265 19.38 27.26 22.17
C GLU A 265 19.86 25.91 22.76
N ARG A 266 20.30 25.90 24.03
CA ARG A 266 20.72 24.69 24.72
C ARG A 266 19.55 23.70 24.93
N THR A 267 18.37 24.23 25.21
CA THR A 267 17.14 23.45 25.35
C THR A 267 16.73 22.81 24.02
N ILE A 268 16.78 23.55 22.91
CA ILE A 268 16.53 23.05 21.56
C ILE A 268 17.46 21.90 21.23
N ALA A 269 18.77 22.06 21.46
CA ALA A 269 19.75 21.00 21.25
C ALA A 269 19.49 19.75 22.12
N THR A 270 19.06 19.95 23.35
CA THR A 270 18.72 18.87 24.29
C THR A 270 17.47 18.13 23.81
N LEU A 271 16.45 18.84 23.36
CA LEU A 271 15.21 18.27 22.82
C LEU A 271 15.48 17.47 21.55
N ASP A 272 16.27 18.01 20.62
CA ASP A 272 16.67 17.32 19.38
C ASP A 272 17.30 15.95 19.69
N ASN A 273 18.30 15.94 20.59
CA ASN A 273 18.98 14.72 20.99
C ASN A 273 18.04 13.72 21.70
N ARG A 274 17.21 14.17 22.64
CA ARG A 274 16.30 13.29 23.39
C ARG A 274 15.22 12.68 22.53
N ILE A 275 14.65 13.46 21.60
CA ILE A 275 13.61 12.97 20.69
C ILE A 275 14.20 11.95 19.71
N LYS A 276 15.36 12.24 19.10
CA LYS A 276 16.04 11.32 18.17
C LYS A 276 16.51 10.04 18.86
N ALA A 277 16.92 10.12 20.12
CA ALA A 277 17.29 8.93 20.90
C ALA A 277 16.06 8.05 21.22
N ALA A 278 14.89 8.66 21.48
CA ALA A 278 13.65 7.93 21.76
C ALA A 278 12.96 7.41 20.50
N TYR A 279 13.11 8.11 19.38
CA TYR A 279 12.48 7.83 18.09
C TYR A 279 13.51 7.93 16.95
N PRO A 280 14.27 6.86 16.65
CA PRO A 280 15.35 6.87 15.66
C PRO A 280 14.90 7.20 14.23
N GLU A 281 13.60 7.01 13.93
CA GLU A 281 12.96 7.40 12.68
C GLU A 281 12.79 8.92 12.52
N VAL A 282 12.88 9.70 13.60
CA VAL A 282 12.86 11.17 13.53
C VAL A 282 14.24 11.66 13.08
N LYS A 283 14.37 12.08 11.83
CA LYS A 283 15.65 12.53 11.25
C LYS A 283 15.84 14.05 11.29
N ARG A 284 14.75 14.81 11.21
CA ARG A 284 14.80 16.28 11.21
C ARG A 284 13.74 16.85 12.14
N ILE A 285 14.16 17.84 12.95
CA ILE A 285 13.26 18.55 13.87
C ILE A 285 13.46 20.04 13.65
N PHE A 286 12.38 20.78 13.48
CA PHE A 286 12.33 22.24 13.57
C PHE A 286 11.60 22.59 14.86
N ILE A 287 12.13 23.56 15.61
CA ILE A 287 11.54 24.02 16.87
C ILE A 287 11.36 25.51 16.77
N GLU A 288 10.12 25.94 16.76
CA GLU A 288 9.72 27.35 16.77
C GLU A 288 9.50 27.80 18.22
N ALA A 289 10.15 28.89 18.62
CA ALA A 289 9.89 29.55 19.89
C ALA A 289 8.73 30.53 19.68
N GLU A 290 7.56 30.19 20.20
CA GLU A 290 6.32 30.94 19.95
C GLU A 290 5.53 31.06 21.25
N ALA A 291 5.03 32.25 21.52
CA ALA A 291 4.16 32.47 22.68
C ALA A 291 2.93 31.55 22.61
N ARG A 292 2.34 31.27 23.78
CA ARG A 292 1.20 30.36 23.86
C ARG A 292 0.08 30.75 22.89
N LEU A 293 -0.21 29.91 21.94
CA LEU A 293 -1.31 30.09 21.01
C LEU A 293 -2.66 30.00 21.75
N PRO A 294 -3.61 30.91 21.49
CA PRO A 294 -4.96 30.77 21.99
C PRO A 294 -5.54 29.45 21.44
N ARG A 295 -6.32 28.74 22.28
CA ARG A 295 -6.96 27.50 21.89
C ARG A 295 -7.74 27.76 20.58
N ARG A 296 -7.33 27.16 19.47
CA ARG A 296 -8.14 27.10 18.26
C ARG A 296 -9.44 26.40 18.64
N THR A 297 -10.52 27.15 18.82
CA THR A 297 -11.86 26.60 18.82
C THR A 297 -12.02 25.96 17.46
N SER A 298 -12.20 24.65 17.41
CA SER A 298 -12.61 23.97 16.19
C SER A 298 -13.94 24.58 15.77
N HIS A 299 -13.90 25.46 14.80
CA HIS A 299 -15.09 25.87 14.05
C HIS A 299 -15.53 24.66 13.22
N THR A 300 -16.29 23.79 13.82
CA THR A 300 -17.32 23.03 13.13
C THR A 300 -18.47 24.00 12.98
N ASP A 301 -18.45 24.77 11.91
CA ASP A 301 -19.53 25.65 11.51
C ASP A 301 -20.75 24.80 11.18
N ASN A 302 -21.67 24.75 12.13
CA ASN A 302 -23.08 24.60 11.84
C ASN A 302 -23.59 25.95 11.32
N GLU A 303 -23.35 26.29 10.08
CA GLU A 303 -24.23 27.18 9.32
C GLU A 303 -25.11 26.31 8.41
N VAL A 304 -26.16 25.79 9.02
CA VAL A 304 -27.41 25.53 8.30
C VAL A 304 -28.01 26.90 8.02
N VAL A 305 -27.76 27.39 6.83
CA VAL A 305 -28.51 28.54 6.30
C VAL A 305 -29.95 28.10 6.11
N SER A 306 -30.80 28.49 7.05
CA SER A 306 -32.23 28.59 6.83
C SER A 306 -32.48 29.79 5.97
N GLU A 307 -32.73 29.62 4.70
CA GLU A 307 -33.44 30.63 3.89
C GLU A 307 -34.69 29.97 3.28
N SER A 308 -35.74 30.62 3.66
CA SER A 308 -37.14 30.67 3.22
C SER A 308 -37.36 30.43 1.72
#